data_0ab4e168a2d985fdabf63866c2a6999a
#
_entry.id   0ab4e168a2d985fdabf63866c2a6999a
#
_cell.length_a   1.000
_cell.length_b   1.000
_cell.length_c   1.000
_cell.angle_alpha   90.00
_cell.angle_beta   90.00
_cell.angle_gamma   90.00
#
_symmetry.space_group_name_H-M   'P 1'
#
loop_
_entity.id
_entity.type
_entity.pdbx_description
1 polymer ?
#
loop_
_entity_poly.entity_id
_entity_poly.type
_entity_poly.pdbx_seq_one_letter_code
_entity_poly.pdbx_strand_id
1 'polypeptide(L)'
;VDGHGNFGSVDGDGAAAMRYTEARLSKISMELLADINKNTVDFQPNFDETEKEPVVLPSRYPNLLVNGTQGIAVGMATNIPPHNLKEVIAAVVKMIDNRIAENRETEIEELLSIVKGPDFPTGGIILGTRGVEEAYRTGRGKIRVRSVTNIETMANGKNRIIVTELPYMVNKARLIEKIAELVKDKKVDGITDLRDESNREGMRICIELRKDVNANVILNQLYKHTQLQDSFGVIMLALVNNQPKVMNLKEVLMHYIKHQEEVVTRRTQYDLNKAEERDHILQGLLIALDNIDEVIHIIRSSTNAQKAKEGLI
;
A
#
# COMPACT_ATOMS: atom_id res chain seq x y z
N VAL A 1 -1.74 -6.40 -6.99
CA VAL A 1 -1.84 -7.69 -7.68
C VAL A 1 -3.02 -7.62 -8.65
N ASP A 2 -2.81 -8.05 -9.89
CA ASP A 2 -3.86 -8.23 -10.90
C ASP A 2 -4.22 -9.72 -10.89
N GLY A 3 -5.42 -10.03 -10.36
CA GLY A 3 -5.86 -11.38 -10.11
C GLY A 3 -7.01 -11.79 -11.03
N HIS A 4 -7.05 -13.08 -11.40
CA HIS A 4 -8.17 -13.69 -12.10
C HIS A 4 -8.68 -14.89 -11.30
N GLY A 5 -9.98 -14.93 -11.04
CA GLY A 5 -10.61 -15.92 -10.18
C GLY A 5 -11.08 -15.37 -8.84
N ASN A 6 -11.45 -16.25 -7.91
CA ASN A 6 -11.97 -15.89 -6.60
C ASN A 6 -10.82 -15.80 -5.58
N PHE A 7 -10.54 -14.58 -5.10
CA PHE A 7 -9.54 -14.28 -4.05
C PHE A 7 -10.18 -14.00 -2.68
N GLY A 8 -11.44 -14.29 -2.51
CA GLY A 8 -12.23 -13.97 -1.33
C GLY A 8 -13.24 -12.85 -1.58
N SER A 9 -14.07 -12.58 -0.58
CA SER A 9 -15.11 -11.55 -0.66
C SER A 9 -15.22 -10.72 0.61
N VAL A 10 -15.98 -9.62 0.55
CA VAL A 10 -16.35 -8.78 1.71
C VAL A 10 -17.20 -9.56 2.73
N ASP A 11 -17.81 -10.67 2.33
CA ASP A 11 -18.56 -11.58 3.20
C ASP A 11 -17.65 -12.51 4.02
N GLY A 12 -16.34 -12.44 3.80
CA GLY A 12 -15.37 -13.27 4.50
C GLY A 12 -15.22 -14.67 3.91
N ASP A 13 -15.72 -14.89 2.71
CA ASP A 13 -15.46 -16.13 1.97
C ASP A 13 -13.96 -16.28 1.71
N GLY A 14 -13.46 -17.50 1.87
CA GLY A 14 -12.08 -17.84 1.55
C GLY A 14 -11.80 -17.76 0.05
N ALA A 15 -10.53 -17.58 -0.30
CA ALA A 15 -10.09 -17.70 -1.68
C ALA A 15 -10.32 -19.11 -2.22
N ALA A 16 -10.57 -19.25 -3.52
CA ALA A 16 -10.60 -20.54 -4.18
C ALA A 16 -9.23 -21.22 -4.11
N ALA A 17 -9.20 -22.55 -4.33
CA ALA A 17 -7.94 -23.28 -4.40
C ALA A 17 -7.04 -22.70 -5.51
N MET A 18 -5.72 -22.64 -5.26
CA MET A 18 -4.74 -22.00 -6.14
C MET A 18 -4.81 -22.47 -7.61
N ARG A 19 -5.24 -23.70 -7.87
CA ARG A 19 -5.42 -24.22 -9.23
C ARG A 19 -6.53 -23.53 -10.05
N TYR A 20 -7.38 -22.73 -9.40
CA TYR A 20 -8.48 -21.99 -10.03
C TYR A 20 -8.24 -20.49 -10.09
N THR A 21 -7.08 -20.03 -9.64
CA THR A 21 -6.76 -18.60 -9.59
C THR A 21 -5.45 -18.33 -10.31
N GLU A 22 -5.39 -17.17 -10.96
CA GLU A 22 -4.18 -16.63 -11.57
C GLU A 22 -3.85 -15.29 -10.93
N ALA A 23 -2.59 -15.01 -10.73
CA ALA A 23 -2.14 -13.74 -10.17
C ALA A 23 -0.90 -13.23 -10.93
N ARG A 24 -0.88 -11.94 -11.21
CA ARG A 24 0.26 -11.25 -11.79
C ARG A 24 0.46 -9.88 -11.15
N LEU A 25 1.64 -9.31 -11.34
CA LEU A 25 1.92 -7.97 -10.88
C LEU A 25 1.15 -6.95 -11.72
N SER A 26 0.45 -6.05 -11.08
CA SER A 26 -0.14 -4.88 -11.73
C SER A 26 0.95 -3.90 -12.18
N LYS A 27 0.63 -2.97 -13.07
CA LYS A 27 1.60 -1.96 -13.56
C LYS A 27 2.24 -1.18 -12.41
N ILE A 28 1.45 -0.76 -11.43
CA ILE A 28 1.97 -0.03 -10.27
C ILE A 28 2.86 -0.91 -9.38
N SER A 29 2.58 -2.21 -9.28
CA SER A 29 3.42 -3.13 -8.51
C SER A 29 4.80 -3.33 -9.14
N MET A 30 4.93 -3.18 -10.47
CA MET A 30 6.23 -3.20 -11.15
C MET A 30 7.13 -2.03 -10.74
N GLU A 31 6.55 -0.89 -10.35
CA GLU A 31 7.32 0.26 -9.85
C GLU A 31 7.98 0.00 -8.48
N LEU A 32 7.49 -1.00 -7.73
CA LEU A 32 8.16 -1.43 -6.50
C LEU A 32 9.47 -2.16 -6.77
N LEU A 33 9.57 -2.82 -7.92
CA LEU A 33 10.72 -3.64 -8.34
C LEU A 33 11.63 -2.90 -9.34
N ALA A 34 11.29 -1.68 -9.73
CA ALA A 34 12.03 -0.93 -10.74
C ALA A 34 13.50 -0.77 -10.33
N ASP A 35 14.39 -1.04 -11.27
CA ASP A 35 15.86 -0.98 -11.10
C ASP A 35 16.45 -1.93 -10.03
N ILE A 36 15.74 -2.97 -9.59
CA ILE A 36 16.23 -3.95 -8.60
C ILE A 36 17.51 -4.66 -9.04
N ASN A 37 17.70 -4.83 -10.37
CA ASN A 37 18.87 -5.45 -10.96
C ASN A 37 20.10 -4.52 -11.08
N LYS A 38 19.97 -3.27 -10.62
CA LYS A 38 21.02 -2.25 -10.70
C LYS A 38 21.72 -2.00 -9.35
N ASN A 39 21.80 -3.04 -8.52
CA ASN A 39 22.43 -2.96 -7.19
C ASN A 39 21.85 -1.86 -6.29
N THR A 40 20.56 -1.56 -6.44
CA THR A 40 19.88 -0.48 -5.72
C THR A 40 19.57 -0.82 -4.26
N VAL A 41 19.48 -2.12 -3.93
CA VAL A 41 19.16 -2.65 -2.60
C VAL A 41 20.05 -3.84 -2.29
N ASP A 42 20.19 -4.15 -1.01
CA ASP A 42 20.95 -5.32 -0.56
C ASP A 42 20.08 -6.58 -0.64
N PHE A 43 20.76 -7.72 -0.85
CA PHE A 43 20.16 -9.04 -0.88
C PHE A 43 20.72 -9.90 0.25
N GLN A 44 19.85 -10.74 0.81
CA GLN A 44 20.18 -11.73 1.84
C GLN A 44 19.72 -13.13 1.39
N PRO A 45 20.27 -14.22 1.97
CA PRO A 45 19.70 -15.55 1.76
C PRO A 45 18.24 -15.59 2.22
N ASN A 46 17.39 -16.34 1.50
CA ASN A 46 16.04 -16.66 1.93
C ASN A 46 16.07 -17.68 3.10
N PHE A 47 14.89 -18.07 3.61
CA PHE A 47 14.77 -18.92 4.80
C PHE A 47 15.53 -20.25 4.71
N ASP A 48 15.55 -20.90 3.55
CA ASP A 48 16.23 -22.19 3.32
C ASP A 48 17.63 -22.04 2.66
N GLU A 49 18.10 -20.80 2.51
CA GLU A 49 19.41 -20.44 1.91
C GLU A 49 19.58 -20.93 0.47
N THR A 50 18.51 -21.34 -0.21
CA THR A 50 18.58 -21.81 -1.62
C THR A 50 18.63 -20.68 -2.63
N GLU A 51 18.05 -19.52 -2.28
CA GLU A 51 17.94 -18.33 -3.13
C GLU A 51 18.28 -17.07 -2.35
N LYS A 52 18.39 -15.94 -3.07
CA LYS A 52 18.57 -14.62 -2.46
C LYS A 52 17.32 -13.78 -2.61
N GLU A 53 16.94 -13.10 -1.55
CA GLU A 53 15.84 -12.16 -1.51
C GLU A 53 16.32 -10.73 -1.17
N PRO A 54 15.66 -9.68 -1.69
CA PRO A 54 16.00 -8.31 -1.32
C PRO A 54 15.61 -8.04 0.13
N VAL A 55 16.48 -7.36 0.89
CA VAL A 55 16.20 -6.92 2.26
C VAL A 55 15.02 -5.94 2.29
N VAL A 56 14.98 -5.03 1.32
CA VAL A 56 13.89 -4.09 1.05
C VAL A 56 13.74 -3.92 -0.46
N LEU A 57 12.57 -3.47 -0.93
CA LEU A 57 12.37 -3.17 -2.35
C LEU A 57 12.83 -1.75 -2.67
N PRO A 58 13.25 -1.45 -3.92
CA PRO A 58 13.58 -0.09 -4.37
C PRO A 58 12.41 0.89 -4.20
N SER A 59 11.19 0.43 -4.47
CA SER A 59 9.91 1.06 -4.15
C SER A 59 9.80 2.54 -4.54
N ARG A 60 9.51 2.84 -5.83
CA ARG A 60 9.39 4.21 -6.35
C ARG A 60 8.27 5.06 -5.73
N TYR A 61 7.43 4.48 -4.91
CA TYR A 61 6.41 5.19 -4.13
C TYR A 61 6.33 4.63 -2.71
N PRO A 62 5.87 5.40 -1.72
CA PRO A 62 5.86 5.01 -0.31
C PRO A 62 4.75 3.99 -0.02
N ASN A 63 4.97 2.74 -0.45
CA ASN A 63 4.00 1.66 -0.42
C ASN A 63 3.46 1.36 0.99
N LEU A 64 4.28 1.52 2.03
CA LEU A 64 3.87 1.32 3.42
C LEU A 64 2.67 2.19 3.80
N LEU A 65 2.63 3.44 3.35
CA LEU A 65 1.51 4.34 3.58
C LEU A 65 0.38 4.12 2.58
N VAL A 66 0.70 3.92 1.30
CA VAL A 66 -0.31 3.81 0.23
C VAL A 66 -1.18 2.58 0.41
N ASN A 67 -0.59 1.40 0.62
CA ASN A 67 -1.35 0.17 0.84
C ASN A 67 -1.67 -0.09 2.32
N GLY A 68 -0.97 0.55 3.23
CA GLY A 68 -1.05 0.22 4.64
C GLY A 68 -0.51 -1.17 4.95
N THR A 69 -0.55 -1.56 6.21
CA THR A 69 -0.17 -2.91 6.65
C THR A 69 -0.79 -3.24 7.99
N GLN A 70 -1.02 -4.52 8.23
CA GLN A 70 -1.44 -5.04 9.52
C GLN A 70 -0.56 -6.24 9.87
N GLY A 71 -0.06 -6.26 11.11
CA GLY A 71 0.77 -7.36 11.59
C GLY A 71 0.73 -7.47 13.10
N ILE A 72 0.78 -8.71 13.59
CA ILE A 72 0.79 -9.03 15.01
C ILE A 72 2.02 -9.86 15.28
N ALA A 73 2.87 -9.38 16.18
CA ALA A 73 4.04 -10.08 16.69
C ALA A 73 3.97 -10.22 18.21
N VAL A 74 4.89 -10.99 18.79
CA VAL A 74 4.96 -11.10 20.25
C VAL A 74 5.44 -9.77 20.83
N GLY A 75 4.62 -9.16 21.67
CA GLY A 75 4.92 -7.90 22.36
C GLY A 75 4.73 -6.63 21.52
N MET A 76 4.40 -6.71 20.22
CA MET A 76 4.18 -5.55 19.38
C MET A 76 3.18 -5.83 18.24
N ALA A 77 2.54 -4.78 17.76
CA ALA A 77 1.65 -4.85 16.60
C ALA A 77 1.81 -3.61 15.73
N THR A 78 1.57 -3.75 14.43
CA THR A 78 1.44 -2.64 13.50
C THR A 78 0.05 -2.64 12.87
N ASN A 79 -0.52 -1.47 12.65
CA ASN A 79 -1.79 -1.29 11.97
C ASN A 79 -1.80 0.07 11.29
N ILE A 80 -1.21 0.12 10.10
CA ILE A 80 -1.08 1.34 9.30
C ILE A 80 -2.22 1.34 8.27
N PRO A 81 -3.10 2.35 8.26
CA PRO A 81 -4.18 2.42 7.28
C PRO A 81 -3.66 2.77 5.89
N PRO A 82 -4.36 2.37 4.82
CA PRO A 82 -4.05 2.80 3.46
C PRO A 82 -4.33 4.30 3.26
N HIS A 83 -3.58 4.93 2.35
CA HIS A 83 -3.68 6.36 2.06
C HIS A 83 -3.77 6.62 0.55
N ASN A 84 -4.28 7.77 0.19
CA ASN A 84 -4.35 8.22 -1.20
C ASN A 84 -2.95 8.48 -1.77
N LEU A 85 -2.64 7.81 -2.89
CA LEU A 85 -1.33 7.91 -3.53
C LEU A 85 -0.95 9.35 -3.89
N LYS A 86 -1.90 10.16 -4.41
CA LYS A 86 -1.63 11.54 -4.80
C LYS A 86 -1.29 12.41 -3.61
N GLU A 87 -2.01 12.27 -2.49
CA GLU A 87 -1.77 13.02 -1.26
C GLU A 87 -0.39 12.66 -0.66
N VAL A 88 -0.07 11.37 -0.60
CA VAL A 88 1.22 10.93 -0.06
C VAL A 88 2.39 11.39 -0.93
N ILE A 89 2.27 11.30 -2.25
CA ILE A 89 3.31 11.82 -3.16
C ILE A 89 3.42 13.35 -3.06
N ALA A 90 2.30 14.07 -2.97
CA ALA A 90 2.34 15.53 -2.77
C ALA A 90 3.05 15.93 -1.46
N ALA A 91 2.86 15.13 -0.39
CA ALA A 91 3.57 15.33 0.86
C ALA A 91 5.09 15.09 0.72
N VAL A 92 5.48 14.01 0.00
CA VAL A 92 6.90 13.74 -0.32
C VAL A 92 7.51 14.90 -1.11
N VAL A 93 6.84 15.35 -2.17
CA VAL A 93 7.31 16.49 -3.00
C VAL A 93 7.46 17.75 -2.15
N LYS A 94 6.47 18.07 -1.31
CA LYS A 94 6.54 19.22 -0.40
C LYS A 94 7.75 19.15 0.54
N MET A 95 8.07 17.98 1.08
CA MET A 95 9.26 17.80 1.93
C MET A 95 10.56 18.02 1.18
N ILE A 96 10.63 17.55 -0.06
CA ILE A 96 11.82 17.72 -0.93
C ILE A 96 11.96 19.21 -1.31
N ASP A 97 10.88 19.85 -1.72
CA ASP A 97 10.90 21.27 -2.12
C ASP A 97 11.32 22.19 -0.97
N ASN A 98 10.77 21.99 0.24
CA ASN A 98 11.18 22.77 1.42
C ASN A 98 12.67 22.60 1.73
N ARG A 99 13.20 21.38 1.57
CA ARG A 99 14.63 21.12 1.81
C ARG A 99 15.53 21.74 0.74
N ILE A 100 15.14 21.66 -0.54
CA ILE A 100 15.96 22.16 -1.66
C ILE A 100 15.82 23.66 -1.83
N ALA A 101 14.58 24.19 -1.88
CA ALA A 101 14.33 25.59 -2.20
C ALA A 101 14.45 26.51 -0.98
N GLU A 102 14.02 26.05 0.19
CA GLU A 102 13.93 26.85 1.41
C GLU A 102 14.99 26.48 2.46
N ASN A 103 15.75 25.40 2.24
CA ASN A 103 16.77 24.84 3.16
C ASN A 103 16.23 24.68 4.60
N ARG A 104 14.99 24.21 4.72
CA ARG A 104 14.32 23.98 5.99
C ARG A 104 13.65 22.60 6.05
N GLU A 105 13.39 22.15 7.26
CA GLU A 105 12.52 21.01 7.47
C GLU A 105 11.06 21.38 7.30
N THR A 106 10.26 20.38 6.88
CA THR A 106 8.80 20.51 6.77
C THR A 106 8.16 20.30 8.14
N GLU A 107 7.25 21.16 8.52
CA GLU A 107 6.47 21.00 9.74
C GLU A 107 5.33 19.99 9.54
N ILE A 108 4.92 19.34 10.64
CA ILE A 108 3.87 18.31 10.59
C ILE A 108 2.53 18.91 10.12
N GLU A 109 2.27 20.17 10.44
CA GLU A 109 1.08 20.93 10.04
C GLU A 109 0.94 21.04 8.53
N GLU A 110 2.06 21.24 7.82
CA GLU A 110 2.06 21.28 6.36
C GLU A 110 1.66 19.91 5.77
N LEU A 111 2.16 18.84 6.36
CA LEU A 111 1.81 17.47 5.93
C LEU A 111 0.35 17.13 6.21
N LEU A 112 -0.19 17.54 7.37
CA LEU A 112 -1.60 17.37 7.73
C LEU A 112 -2.54 18.18 6.80
N SER A 113 -2.08 19.26 6.23
CA SER A 113 -2.86 20.03 5.23
C SER A 113 -2.97 19.28 3.88
N ILE A 114 -2.01 18.41 3.57
CA ILE A 114 -1.93 17.64 2.32
C ILE A 114 -2.56 16.26 2.50
N VAL A 115 -2.09 15.48 3.49
CA VAL A 115 -2.61 14.15 3.81
C VAL A 115 -3.69 14.30 4.88
N LYS A 116 -4.93 14.40 4.43
CA LYS A 116 -6.06 14.73 5.32
C LYS A 116 -6.55 13.54 6.15
N GLY A 117 -6.26 12.33 5.74
CA GLY A 117 -6.65 11.11 6.43
C GLY A 117 -6.38 9.84 5.60
N PRO A 118 -6.66 8.69 6.17
CA PRO A 118 -6.67 7.43 5.42
C PRO A 118 -7.67 7.45 4.27
N ASP A 119 -7.35 6.68 3.22
CA ASP A 119 -8.21 6.44 2.07
C ASP A 119 -8.54 4.94 2.02
N PHE A 120 -9.65 4.56 2.63
CA PHE A 120 -10.04 3.17 2.75
C PHE A 120 -10.68 2.65 1.46
N PRO A 121 -10.25 1.49 0.93
CA PRO A 121 -10.77 0.94 -0.32
C PRO A 121 -12.26 0.54 -0.25
N THR A 122 -12.79 0.35 0.95
CA THR A 122 -14.21 0.04 1.21
C THR A 122 -15.07 1.30 1.43
N GLY A 123 -14.48 2.49 1.31
CA GLY A 123 -15.16 3.76 1.54
C GLY A 123 -15.46 4.03 3.01
N GLY A 124 -16.61 4.60 3.28
CA GLY A 124 -17.03 5.01 4.62
C GLY A 124 -16.73 6.48 4.93
N ILE A 125 -17.21 6.95 6.07
CA ILE A 125 -17.08 8.34 6.52
C ILE A 125 -16.24 8.37 7.78
N ILE A 126 -15.12 9.09 7.77
CA ILE A 126 -14.33 9.37 8.97
C ILE A 126 -15.04 10.43 9.82
N LEU A 127 -15.23 10.14 11.09
CA LEU A 127 -15.92 11.02 12.03
C LEU A 127 -14.93 11.88 12.83
N GLY A 128 -14.79 13.13 12.38
CA GLY A 128 -13.90 14.12 12.99
C GLY A 128 -12.43 13.91 12.64
N THR A 129 -11.60 14.93 12.83
CA THR A 129 -10.18 14.97 12.45
C THR A 129 -9.24 14.57 13.59
N ARG A 130 -9.69 14.72 14.85
CA ARG A 130 -8.83 14.55 16.03
C ARG A 130 -8.07 13.22 16.07
N GLY A 131 -8.75 12.09 15.73
CA GLY A 131 -8.11 10.78 15.76
C GLY A 131 -7.06 10.61 14.67
N VAL A 132 -7.25 11.26 13.50
CA VAL A 132 -6.30 11.31 12.40
C VAL A 132 -5.09 12.15 12.78
N GLU A 133 -5.31 13.35 13.30
CA GLU A 133 -4.26 14.26 13.75
C GLU A 133 -3.38 13.63 14.84
N GLU A 134 -4.01 12.98 15.83
CA GLU A 134 -3.31 12.26 16.89
C GLU A 134 -2.42 11.13 16.30
N ALA A 135 -2.98 10.33 15.37
CA ALA A 135 -2.24 9.26 14.72
C ALA A 135 -1.04 9.79 13.93
N TYR A 136 -1.20 10.86 13.18
CA TYR A 136 -0.13 11.41 12.34
C TYR A 136 0.94 12.17 13.13
N ARG A 137 0.59 12.72 14.30
CA ARG A 137 1.56 13.39 15.19
C ARG A 137 2.34 12.42 16.06
N THR A 138 1.71 11.34 16.50
CA THR A 138 2.29 10.45 17.52
C THR A 138 2.60 9.04 17.03
N GLY A 139 2.13 8.67 15.84
CA GLY A 139 2.17 7.30 15.34
C GLY A 139 1.10 6.39 15.95
N ARG A 140 0.22 6.92 16.82
CA ARG A 140 -0.89 6.17 17.43
C ARG A 140 -2.14 7.03 17.48
N GLY A 141 -3.29 6.41 17.17
CA GLY A 141 -4.55 7.12 17.21
C GLY A 141 -5.74 6.20 17.01
N LYS A 142 -6.93 6.72 17.23
CA LYS A 142 -8.19 5.99 17.06
C LYS A 142 -9.10 6.75 16.11
N ILE A 143 -9.27 6.24 14.90
CA ILE A 143 -10.08 6.84 13.85
C ILE A 143 -11.46 6.17 13.85
N ARG A 144 -12.53 6.94 14.03
CA ARG A 144 -13.88 6.41 13.92
C ARG A 144 -14.34 6.48 12.47
N VAL A 145 -14.80 5.34 11.97
CA VAL A 145 -15.33 5.20 10.60
C VAL A 145 -16.78 4.74 10.67
N ARG A 146 -17.63 5.32 9.85
CA ARG A 146 -19.04 5.02 9.76
C ARG A 146 -19.41 4.62 8.34
N SER A 147 -20.32 3.67 8.21
CA SER A 147 -20.92 3.28 6.93
C SER A 147 -21.57 4.45 6.22
N VAL A 148 -21.55 4.42 4.89
CA VAL A 148 -22.41 5.30 4.08
C VAL A 148 -23.81 4.70 4.03
N THR A 149 -24.78 5.48 4.49
CA THR A 149 -26.17 5.04 4.58
C THR A 149 -27.13 6.08 3.99
N ASN A 150 -28.19 5.60 3.37
CA ASN A 150 -29.28 6.44 2.86
C ASN A 150 -30.63 5.93 3.38
N ILE A 151 -31.55 6.81 3.66
CA ILE A 151 -32.94 6.47 4.06
C ILE A 151 -33.84 6.74 2.86
N GLU A 152 -34.49 5.68 2.37
CA GLU A 152 -35.42 5.72 1.25
C GLU A 152 -36.83 5.45 1.73
N THR A 153 -37.82 6.22 1.23
CA THR A 153 -39.24 5.96 1.44
C THR A 153 -39.79 5.11 0.32
N MET A 154 -40.39 3.97 0.68
CA MET A 154 -41.00 3.05 -0.27
C MET A 154 -42.43 3.53 -0.67
N ALA A 155 -42.93 2.99 -1.79
CA ALA A 155 -44.29 3.32 -2.29
C ALA A 155 -45.43 3.07 -1.27
N ASN A 156 -45.24 2.12 -0.35
CA ASN A 156 -46.18 1.80 0.72
C ASN A 156 -46.08 2.75 1.94
N GLY A 157 -45.24 3.78 1.88
CA GLY A 157 -45.00 4.74 2.94
C GLY A 157 -44.15 4.26 4.11
N LYS A 158 -43.52 3.06 3.98
CA LYS A 158 -42.50 2.59 4.93
C LYS A 158 -41.15 3.15 4.54
N ASN A 159 -40.26 3.27 5.51
CA ASN A 159 -38.84 3.61 5.26
C ASN A 159 -37.99 2.36 5.22
N ARG A 160 -36.87 2.45 4.46
CA ARG A 160 -35.77 1.49 4.49
C ARG A 160 -34.45 2.22 4.60
N ILE A 161 -33.52 1.61 5.31
CA ILE A 161 -32.13 2.07 5.41
C ILE A 161 -31.32 1.26 4.41
N ILE A 162 -30.64 1.94 3.50
CA ILE A 162 -29.73 1.35 2.53
C ILE A 162 -28.30 1.63 2.96
N VAL A 163 -27.46 0.59 3.06
CA VAL A 163 -26.04 0.71 3.35
C VAL A 163 -25.26 0.38 2.09
N THR A 164 -24.43 1.31 1.63
CA THR A 164 -23.65 1.18 0.38
C THR A 164 -22.16 1.05 0.61
N GLU A 165 -21.66 1.48 1.77
CA GLU A 165 -20.24 1.33 2.14
C GLU A 165 -20.12 0.92 3.61
N LEU A 166 -19.09 0.14 3.93
CA LEU A 166 -18.81 -0.33 5.29
C LEU A 166 -17.44 0.18 5.77
N PRO A 167 -17.26 0.32 7.09
CA PRO A 167 -15.93 0.57 7.64
C PRO A 167 -14.94 -0.49 7.20
N TYR A 168 -13.68 -0.08 7.01
CA TYR A 168 -12.61 -0.95 6.58
C TYR A 168 -12.44 -2.16 7.51
N MET A 169 -12.24 -3.36 6.94
CA MET A 169 -12.08 -4.65 7.63
C MET A 169 -13.37 -5.21 8.28
N VAL A 170 -14.52 -4.58 8.07
CA VAL A 170 -15.80 -5.14 8.54
C VAL A 170 -16.29 -6.24 7.60
N ASN A 171 -16.61 -7.40 8.17
CA ASN A 171 -17.22 -8.51 7.46
C ASN A 171 -18.74 -8.26 7.30
N LYS A 172 -19.22 -8.19 6.05
CA LYS A 172 -20.61 -7.87 5.71
C LYS A 172 -21.59 -8.92 6.23
N ALA A 173 -21.31 -10.20 6.02
CA ALA A 173 -22.18 -11.28 6.44
C ALA A 173 -22.35 -11.31 7.97
N ARG A 174 -21.26 -11.22 8.73
CA ARG A 174 -21.31 -11.13 10.21
C ARG A 174 -22.03 -9.89 10.72
N LEU A 175 -21.90 -8.77 10.00
CA LEU A 175 -22.64 -7.55 10.32
C LEU A 175 -24.16 -7.76 10.16
N ILE A 176 -24.59 -8.39 9.06
CA ILE A 176 -25.99 -8.71 8.80
C ILE A 176 -26.53 -9.67 9.88
N GLU A 177 -25.80 -10.73 10.20
CA GLU A 177 -26.13 -11.66 11.28
C GLU A 177 -26.28 -10.92 12.61
N LYS A 178 -25.36 -10.00 12.93
CA LYS A 178 -25.41 -9.20 14.16
C LYS A 178 -26.63 -8.30 14.23
N ILE A 179 -27.02 -7.70 13.12
CA ILE A 179 -28.26 -6.90 13.05
C ILE A 179 -29.48 -7.82 13.31
N ALA A 180 -29.54 -9.00 12.69
CA ALA A 180 -30.61 -9.95 12.90
C ALA A 180 -30.69 -10.44 14.37
N GLU A 181 -29.57 -10.71 15.03
CA GLU A 181 -29.51 -11.02 16.46
C GLU A 181 -30.11 -9.91 17.32
N LEU A 182 -29.74 -8.63 17.05
CA LEU A 182 -30.26 -7.49 17.81
C LEU A 182 -31.77 -7.35 17.69
N VAL A 183 -32.34 -7.67 16.53
CA VAL A 183 -33.79 -7.72 16.29
C VAL A 183 -34.44 -8.85 17.09
N LYS A 184 -33.87 -10.06 17.02
CA LYS A 184 -34.34 -11.25 17.75
C LYS A 184 -34.29 -11.05 19.24
N ASP A 185 -33.23 -10.41 19.76
CA ASP A 185 -33.05 -10.08 21.17
C ASP A 185 -33.91 -8.88 21.63
N LYS A 186 -34.69 -8.25 20.74
CA LYS A 186 -35.49 -7.05 20.99
C LYS A 186 -34.67 -5.85 21.48
N LYS A 187 -33.38 -5.80 21.17
CA LYS A 187 -32.50 -4.65 21.47
C LYS A 187 -32.68 -3.51 20.48
N VAL A 188 -33.05 -3.85 19.23
CA VAL A 188 -33.47 -2.91 18.19
C VAL A 188 -34.84 -3.37 17.71
N ASP A 189 -35.88 -2.56 17.98
CA ASP A 189 -37.23 -2.83 17.53
C ASP A 189 -37.59 -1.95 16.32
N GLY A 190 -38.44 -2.45 15.43
CA GLY A 190 -38.93 -1.69 14.28
C GLY A 190 -38.31 -2.08 12.93
N ILE A 191 -37.40 -3.04 12.89
CA ILE A 191 -36.90 -3.66 11.65
C ILE A 191 -37.87 -4.80 11.29
N THR A 192 -38.35 -4.81 10.04
CA THR A 192 -39.29 -5.82 9.52
C THR A 192 -38.62 -6.81 8.61
N ASP A 193 -37.58 -6.40 7.89
CA ASP A 193 -36.85 -7.28 6.98
C ASP A 193 -35.41 -6.81 6.82
N LEU A 194 -34.50 -7.75 6.53
CA LEU A 194 -33.06 -7.51 6.35
C LEU A 194 -32.58 -8.37 5.19
N ARG A 195 -32.11 -7.73 4.13
CA ARG A 195 -31.65 -8.42 2.91
C ARG A 195 -30.29 -7.88 2.48
N ASP A 196 -29.47 -8.78 1.94
CA ASP A 196 -28.33 -8.45 1.15
C ASP A 196 -28.73 -8.38 -0.34
N GLU A 197 -28.73 -7.20 -0.90
CA GLU A 197 -29.05 -6.92 -2.31
C GLU A 197 -27.77 -6.59 -3.12
N SER A 198 -26.60 -6.90 -2.56
CA SER A 198 -25.31 -6.63 -3.24
C SER A 198 -25.20 -7.41 -4.55
N ASN A 199 -24.69 -6.75 -5.58
CA ASN A 199 -24.52 -7.30 -6.90
C ASN A 199 -23.22 -6.78 -7.56
N ARG A 200 -23.08 -6.95 -8.88
CA ARG A 200 -21.91 -6.46 -9.64
C ARG A 200 -21.79 -4.94 -9.69
N GLU A 201 -22.87 -4.21 -9.44
CA GLU A 201 -22.89 -2.74 -9.41
C GLU A 201 -22.37 -2.18 -8.10
N GLY A 202 -22.40 -2.99 -7.03
CA GLY A 202 -21.87 -2.61 -5.74
C GLY A 202 -22.55 -3.29 -4.56
N MET A 203 -22.09 -2.90 -3.37
CA MET A 203 -22.64 -3.36 -2.10
C MET A 203 -23.96 -2.63 -1.80
N ARG A 204 -24.96 -3.39 -1.36
CA ARG A 204 -26.26 -2.86 -0.97
C ARG A 204 -26.88 -3.75 0.09
N ILE A 205 -26.89 -3.28 1.35
CA ILE A 205 -27.65 -3.92 2.42
C ILE A 205 -28.96 -3.14 2.60
N CYS A 206 -30.09 -3.81 2.54
CA CYS A 206 -31.43 -3.24 2.69
C CYS A 206 -32.02 -3.64 4.05
N ILE A 207 -32.36 -2.64 4.87
CA ILE A 207 -32.99 -2.80 6.19
C ILE A 207 -34.34 -2.13 6.14
N GLU A 208 -35.43 -2.93 6.03
CA GLU A 208 -36.78 -2.40 5.99
C GLU A 208 -37.35 -2.14 7.40
N LEU A 209 -38.06 -1.03 7.56
CA LEU A 209 -38.55 -0.58 8.83
C LEU A 209 -40.09 -0.65 8.88
N ARG A 210 -40.64 -0.76 10.09
CA ARG A 210 -42.08 -0.53 10.33
C ARG A 210 -42.44 0.93 10.02
N LYS A 211 -43.69 1.15 9.67
CA LYS A 211 -44.21 2.48 9.30
C LYS A 211 -44.19 3.49 10.47
N ASP A 212 -44.32 2.98 11.68
CA ASP A 212 -44.48 3.75 12.94
C ASP A 212 -43.15 4.14 13.59
N VAL A 213 -42.02 3.78 13.02
CA VAL A 213 -40.71 4.06 13.62
C VAL A 213 -39.92 5.13 12.88
N ASN A 214 -39.11 5.87 13.63
CA ASN A 214 -38.19 6.86 13.06
C ASN A 214 -36.91 6.19 12.58
N ALA A 215 -36.66 6.25 11.29
CA ALA A 215 -35.48 5.61 10.67
C ALA A 215 -34.16 6.11 11.26
N ASN A 216 -34.03 7.40 11.59
CA ASN A 216 -32.80 7.94 12.17
C ASN A 216 -32.54 7.39 13.59
N VAL A 217 -33.59 7.13 14.37
CA VAL A 217 -33.46 6.52 15.72
C VAL A 217 -32.92 5.09 15.58
N ILE A 218 -33.51 4.30 14.67
CA ILE A 218 -33.04 2.93 14.40
C ILE A 218 -31.61 2.95 13.91
N LEU A 219 -31.28 3.81 12.96
CA LEU A 219 -29.92 3.95 12.42
C LEU A 219 -28.89 4.30 13.51
N ASN A 220 -29.23 5.21 14.42
CA ASN A 220 -28.37 5.54 15.55
C ASN A 220 -28.19 4.39 16.54
N GLN A 221 -29.21 3.56 16.75
CA GLN A 221 -29.08 2.33 17.53
C GLN A 221 -28.18 1.32 16.87
N LEU A 222 -28.29 1.17 15.53
CA LEU A 222 -27.41 0.29 14.75
C LEU A 222 -25.96 0.76 14.81
N TYR A 223 -25.68 2.06 14.68
CA TYR A 223 -24.32 2.61 14.86
C TYR A 223 -23.74 2.34 16.25
N LYS A 224 -24.58 2.33 17.27
CA LYS A 224 -24.14 2.07 18.65
C LYS A 224 -23.84 0.61 18.93
N HIS A 225 -24.57 -0.31 18.31
CA HIS A 225 -24.57 -1.72 18.68
C HIS A 225 -23.95 -2.66 17.63
N THR A 226 -23.57 -2.12 16.47
CA THR A 226 -22.99 -2.90 15.36
C THR A 226 -21.77 -2.22 14.77
N GLN A 227 -21.07 -2.94 13.89
CA GLN A 227 -19.93 -2.41 13.13
C GLN A 227 -20.33 -1.52 11.93
N LEU A 228 -21.58 -1.08 11.82
CA LEU A 228 -21.94 0.05 10.95
C LEU A 228 -21.19 1.33 11.32
N GLN A 229 -20.73 1.42 12.55
CA GLN A 229 -19.70 2.37 12.99
C GLN A 229 -18.66 1.61 13.78
N ASP A 230 -17.41 1.72 13.39
CA ASP A 230 -16.29 1.06 14.05
C ASP A 230 -15.10 2.01 14.20
N SER A 231 -14.11 1.59 14.94
CA SER A 231 -12.90 2.36 15.20
C SER A 231 -11.68 1.64 14.67
N PHE A 232 -10.96 2.29 13.79
CA PHE A 232 -9.65 1.82 13.32
C PHE A 232 -8.55 2.33 14.26
N GLY A 233 -7.90 1.40 14.96
CA GLY A 233 -6.77 1.72 15.84
C GLY A 233 -5.47 1.82 15.06
N VAL A 234 -4.95 3.03 14.86
CA VAL A 234 -3.71 3.26 14.14
C VAL A 234 -2.51 2.98 15.04
N ILE A 235 -1.56 2.19 14.55
CA ILE A 235 -0.25 1.95 15.14
C ILE A 235 0.76 1.96 13.99
N MET A 236 1.50 3.07 13.85
CA MET A 236 2.46 3.26 12.78
C MET A 236 3.84 2.72 13.19
N LEU A 237 3.90 1.41 13.48
CA LEU A 237 5.13 0.71 13.82
C LEU A 237 5.73 0.09 12.55
N ALA A 238 6.99 0.38 12.29
CA ALA A 238 7.77 -0.24 11.22
C ALA A 238 9.20 -0.48 11.66
N LEU A 239 9.96 -1.23 10.86
CA LEU A 239 11.37 -1.49 11.13
C LEU A 239 12.25 -0.40 10.51
N VAL A 240 13.09 0.21 11.32
CA VAL A 240 14.15 1.11 10.88
C VAL A 240 15.48 0.48 11.26
N ASN A 241 16.30 0.12 10.28
CA ASN A 241 17.55 -0.62 10.52
C ASN A 241 17.34 -1.88 11.38
N ASN A 242 16.32 -2.68 11.05
CA ASN A 242 15.89 -3.89 11.76
C ASN A 242 15.43 -3.67 13.22
N GLN A 243 15.19 -2.41 13.62
CA GLN A 243 14.66 -2.11 14.95
C GLN A 243 13.22 -1.60 14.85
N PRO A 244 12.28 -2.14 15.64
CA PRO A 244 10.89 -1.67 15.62
C PRO A 244 10.79 -0.27 16.24
N LYS A 245 10.16 0.63 15.48
CA LYS A 245 9.92 2.01 15.91
C LYS A 245 8.50 2.45 15.56
N VAL A 246 7.79 3.03 16.53
CA VAL A 246 6.55 3.76 16.27
C VAL A 246 6.94 5.13 15.75
N MET A 247 6.45 5.50 14.58
CA MET A 247 6.81 6.73 13.88
C MET A 247 5.59 7.58 13.60
N ASN A 248 5.76 8.89 13.59
CA ASN A 248 4.77 9.83 13.10
C ASN A 248 4.81 9.90 11.55
N LEU A 249 3.86 10.61 10.94
CA LEU A 249 3.78 10.72 9.48
C LEU A 249 5.04 11.33 8.87
N LYS A 250 5.59 12.40 9.49
CA LYS A 250 6.83 13.06 9.02
C LYS A 250 8.01 12.09 9.04
N GLU A 251 8.17 11.32 10.11
CA GLU A 251 9.28 10.35 10.24
C GLU A 251 9.20 9.25 9.18
N VAL A 252 8.01 8.69 8.93
CA VAL A 252 7.81 7.67 7.88
C VAL A 252 8.21 8.21 6.51
N LEU A 253 7.74 9.41 6.15
CA LEU A 253 8.06 10.05 4.88
C LEU A 253 9.55 10.40 4.78
N MET A 254 10.18 10.86 5.87
CA MET A 254 11.61 11.15 5.91
C MET A 254 12.45 9.90 5.67
N HIS A 255 12.11 8.77 6.28
CA HIS A 255 12.81 7.49 6.04
C HIS A 255 12.61 7.01 4.59
N TYR A 256 11.44 7.21 4.02
CA TYR A 256 11.20 6.92 2.61
C TYR A 256 12.06 7.78 1.68
N ILE A 257 12.13 9.11 1.90
CA ILE A 257 12.96 10.00 1.09
C ILE A 257 14.44 9.60 1.18
N LYS A 258 14.94 9.32 2.39
CA LYS A 258 16.32 8.87 2.58
C LYS A 258 16.60 7.56 1.83
N HIS A 259 15.67 6.61 1.87
CA HIS A 259 15.77 5.37 1.08
C HIS A 259 15.83 5.65 -0.41
N GLN A 260 15.01 6.59 -0.94
CA GLN A 260 15.04 6.95 -2.35
C GLN A 260 16.34 7.66 -2.75
N GLU A 261 16.91 8.50 -1.89
CA GLU A 261 18.25 9.11 -2.10
C GLU A 261 19.31 8.01 -2.29
N GLU A 262 19.29 6.97 -1.46
CA GLU A 262 20.21 5.84 -1.57
C GLU A 262 19.97 5.02 -2.85
N VAL A 263 18.71 4.68 -3.16
CA VAL A 263 18.34 3.92 -4.37
C VAL A 263 18.79 4.65 -5.64
N VAL A 264 18.54 5.96 -5.74
CA VAL A 264 18.93 6.77 -6.91
C VAL A 264 20.46 6.85 -7.02
N THR A 265 21.15 7.06 -5.91
CA THR A 265 22.63 7.11 -5.88
C THR A 265 23.23 5.79 -6.35
N ARG A 266 22.79 4.67 -5.80
CA ARG A 266 23.29 3.32 -6.16
C ARG A 266 22.96 2.98 -7.61
N ARG A 267 21.76 3.31 -8.09
CA ARG A 267 21.39 3.13 -9.50
C ARG A 267 22.33 3.92 -10.43
N THR A 268 22.56 5.19 -10.13
CA THR A 268 23.40 6.05 -10.95
C THR A 268 24.85 5.55 -10.95
N GLN A 269 25.36 5.10 -9.82
CA GLN A 269 26.69 4.50 -9.72
C GLN A 269 26.80 3.22 -10.57
N TYR A 270 25.77 2.37 -10.55
CA TYR A 270 25.72 1.17 -11.39
C TYR A 270 25.75 1.53 -12.88
N ASP A 271 24.93 2.49 -13.30
CA ASP A 271 24.85 2.93 -14.69
C ASP A 271 26.18 3.58 -15.13
N LEU A 272 26.84 4.37 -14.25
CA LEU A 272 28.17 4.93 -14.49
C LEU A 272 29.22 3.83 -14.70
N ASN A 273 29.31 2.88 -13.78
CA ASN A 273 30.27 1.78 -13.88
C ASN A 273 30.10 0.99 -15.20
N LYS A 274 28.84 0.76 -15.60
CA LYS A 274 28.55 0.09 -16.89
C LYS A 274 28.95 0.93 -18.10
N ALA A 275 28.79 2.23 -18.04
CA ALA A 275 29.23 3.13 -19.09
C ALA A 275 30.78 3.17 -19.18
N GLU A 276 31.48 3.24 -18.06
CA GLU A 276 32.95 3.20 -17.99
C GLU A 276 33.51 1.88 -18.50
N GLU A 277 32.92 0.73 -18.11
CA GLU A 277 33.28 -0.58 -18.65
C GLU A 277 33.14 -0.60 -20.19
N ARG A 278 32.07 -0.02 -20.73
CA ARG A 278 31.83 0.04 -22.17
C ARG A 278 32.80 0.99 -22.87
N ASP A 279 33.05 2.15 -22.27
CA ASP A 279 34.03 3.13 -22.80
C ASP A 279 35.42 2.54 -22.88
N HIS A 280 35.89 1.83 -21.84
CA HIS A 280 37.18 1.12 -21.84
C HIS A 280 37.30 0.15 -22.99
N ILE A 281 36.28 -0.66 -23.27
CA ILE A 281 36.26 -1.59 -24.42
C ILE A 281 36.33 -0.82 -25.73
N LEU A 282 35.59 0.28 -25.86
CA LEU A 282 35.60 1.09 -27.10
C LEU A 282 36.94 1.77 -27.34
N GLN A 283 37.60 2.27 -26.29
CA GLN A 283 38.96 2.83 -26.39
C GLN A 283 39.96 1.77 -26.85
N GLY A 284 39.90 0.55 -26.29
CA GLY A 284 40.72 -0.56 -26.73
C GLY A 284 40.48 -0.92 -28.21
N LEU A 285 39.24 -0.91 -28.67
CA LEU A 285 38.89 -1.14 -30.07
C LEU A 285 39.41 -0.03 -31.00
N LEU A 286 39.38 1.23 -30.58
CA LEU A 286 39.97 2.35 -31.36
C LEU A 286 41.47 2.18 -31.53
N ILE A 287 42.20 1.87 -30.45
CA ILE A 287 43.64 1.59 -30.51
C ILE A 287 43.93 0.42 -31.48
N ALA A 288 43.12 -0.65 -31.42
CA ALA A 288 43.25 -1.77 -32.33
C ALA A 288 42.97 -1.40 -33.80
N LEU A 289 42.03 -0.50 -34.06
CA LEU A 289 41.75 -0.02 -35.42
C LEU A 289 42.84 0.87 -35.96
N ASP A 290 43.44 1.73 -35.13
CA ASP A 290 44.57 2.58 -35.52
C ASP A 290 45.82 1.77 -35.84
N ASN A 291 45.97 0.55 -35.30
CA ASN A 291 47.08 -0.36 -35.48
C ASN A 291 46.65 -1.70 -36.13
N ILE A 292 45.64 -1.67 -37.00
CA ILE A 292 44.94 -2.87 -37.48
C ILE A 292 45.84 -3.92 -38.14
N ASP A 293 46.85 -3.49 -38.92
CA ASP A 293 47.78 -4.40 -39.59
C ASP A 293 48.67 -5.15 -38.61
N GLU A 294 49.15 -4.49 -37.56
CA GLU A 294 49.95 -5.09 -36.49
C GLU A 294 49.10 -6.07 -35.66
N VAL A 295 47.90 -5.69 -35.31
CA VAL A 295 46.92 -6.56 -34.60
C VAL A 295 46.64 -7.82 -35.41
N ILE A 296 46.39 -7.71 -36.71
CA ILE A 296 46.18 -8.86 -37.59
C ILE A 296 47.45 -9.75 -37.64
N HIS A 297 48.64 -9.15 -37.72
CA HIS A 297 49.90 -9.91 -37.75
C HIS A 297 50.08 -10.71 -36.46
N ILE A 298 49.89 -10.10 -35.28
CA ILE A 298 50.00 -10.76 -33.98
C ILE A 298 49.01 -11.92 -33.85
N ILE A 299 47.75 -11.70 -34.21
CA ILE A 299 46.72 -12.75 -34.15
C ILE A 299 47.05 -13.92 -35.07
N ARG A 300 47.44 -13.66 -36.31
CA ARG A 300 47.76 -14.71 -37.29
C ARG A 300 49.05 -15.48 -36.98
N SER A 301 50.05 -14.84 -36.37
CA SER A 301 51.31 -15.46 -35.99
C SER A 301 51.24 -16.23 -34.67
N SER A 302 50.21 -16.02 -33.88
CA SER A 302 50.03 -16.68 -32.59
C SER A 302 49.56 -18.12 -32.74
N THR A 303 50.08 -19.02 -31.92
CA THR A 303 49.76 -20.46 -31.95
C THR A 303 48.45 -20.80 -31.25
N ASN A 304 47.94 -19.93 -30.38
CA ASN A 304 46.66 -20.07 -29.68
C ASN A 304 46.16 -18.72 -29.21
N ALA A 305 44.88 -18.67 -28.77
CA ALA A 305 44.21 -17.45 -28.30
C ALA A 305 44.89 -16.79 -27.08
N GLN A 306 45.50 -17.58 -26.19
CA GLN A 306 46.21 -17.06 -25.02
C GLN A 306 47.45 -16.27 -25.41
N LYS A 307 48.28 -16.82 -26.35
CA LYS A 307 49.46 -16.12 -26.86
C LYS A 307 49.11 -14.88 -27.69
N ALA A 308 48.03 -14.93 -28.46
CA ALA A 308 47.52 -13.76 -29.15
C ALA A 308 47.13 -12.64 -28.16
N LYS A 309 46.46 -12.99 -27.07
CA LYS A 309 46.09 -12.05 -25.99
C LYS A 309 47.34 -11.43 -25.34
N GLU A 310 48.35 -12.23 -25.01
CA GLU A 310 49.60 -11.76 -24.41
C GLU A 310 50.39 -10.85 -25.36
N GLY A 311 50.28 -11.05 -26.67
CA GLY A 311 50.92 -10.19 -27.67
C GLY A 311 50.19 -8.88 -27.95
N LEU A 312 48.92 -8.77 -27.58
CA LEU A 312 48.09 -7.57 -27.76
C LEU A 312 48.10 -6.67 -26.55
N ILE A 313 48.62 -7.09 -25.41
CA ILE A 313 48.82 -6.33 -24.18
C ILE A 313 50.18 -5.67 -24.20
#